data_67888b8c2bd92550d5680ee1e2588950
#
_entry.id   67888b8c2bd92550d5680ee1e2588950
#
_cell.length_a   1.000
_cell.length_b   1.000
_cell.length_c   1.000
_cell.angle_alpha   90.00
_cell.angle_beta   90.00
_cell.angle_gamma   90.00
#
_symmetry.space_group_name_H-M   'P 1'
#
loop_
_entity.id
_entity.type
_entity.pdbx_description
1 polymer ?
#
loop_
_entity_poly.entity_id
_entity_poly.type
_entity_poly.pdbx_seq_one_letter_code
_entity_poly.pdbx_strand_id
1 'polypeptide(L)'
;VTDKVFAKIKSGEIKEEESFGQPFLRQLAKAEYEASDLKGKPGIRTQALPFFAGNKYYCIYLKTYKDVRMVAAPPSSIGKFGGETDNWMWPRHTCDFSVFRIYADANGEPADYSPNNVPLKAKKHLAISLKGIEEGDYAMIMGFPGSTNRYLTQSEIKQRMYSTNEPRIRIRGARQEVLKEEMYASDKIRIQYASKYASSSNYWKNSIGMNKAIIDNKVLETKAEQEARFAKFAQE
;
A
#
# COMPACT_ATOMS: atom_id res chain seq x y z
N VAL A 1 -25.16 -1.79 -0.16
CA VAL A 1 -24.42 -2.07 1.09
C VAL A 1 -24.47 -0.86 2.01
N THR A 2 -24.11 0.35 1.54
CA THR A 2 -24.11 1.59 2.33
C THR A 2 -25.44 1.81 3.06
N ASP A 3 -26.58 1.76 2.37
CA ASP A 3 -27.89 2.00 2.94
C ASP A 3 -28.25 0.98 4.03
N LYS A 4 -27.82 -0.28 3.88
CA LYS A 4 -27.99 -1.32 4.90
C LYS A 4 -27.22 -0.97 6.19
N VAL A 5 -26.00 -0.45 6.07
CA VAL A 5 -25.19 -0.04 7.23
C VAL A 5 -25.84 1.16 7.92
N PHE A 6 -26.22 2.18 7.17
CA PHE A 6 -26.87 3.37 7.76
C PHE A 6 -28.24 3.05 8.38
N ALA A 7 -29.00 2.12 7.81
CA ALA A 7 -30.24 1.67 8.43
C ALA A 7 -29.98 1.03 9.80
N LYS A 8 -28.93 0.22 9.95
CA LYS A 8 -28.53 -0.39 11.23
C LYS A 8 -28.04 0.64 12.26
N ILE A 9 -27.30 1.65 11.83
CA ILE A 9 -26.91 2.76 12.70
C ILE A 9 -28.14 3.54 13.16
N LYS A 10 -29.02 3.89 12.22
CA LYS A 10 -30.25 4.66 12.50
C LYS A 10 -31.23 3.90 13.43
N SER A 11 -31.31 2.59 13.31
CA SER A 11 -32.14 1.75 14.19
C SER A 11 -31.53 1.51 15.58
N GLY A 12 -30.28 1.89 15.81
CA GLY A 12 -29.55 1.61 17.04
C GLY A 12 -29.04 0.16 17.16
N GLU A 13 -29.14 -0.63 16.09
CA GLU A 13 -28.61 -2.01 16.08
C GLU A 13 -27.09 -2.04 16.23
N ILE A 14 -26.40 -1.04 15.71
CA ILE A 14 -24.98 -0.81 15.88
C ILE A 14 -24.68 0.68 16.13
N LYS A 15 -23.59 0.97 16.84
CA LYS A 15 -23.06 2.33 16.93
C LYS A 15 -22.22 2.67 15.69
N GLU A 16 -22.08 3.96 15.41
CA GLU A 16 -21.29 4.42 14.26
C GLU A 16 -19.84 3.91 14.33
N GLU A 17 -19.20 3.96 15.50
CA GLU A 17 -17.83 3.50 15.69
C GLU A 17 -17.68 1.99 15.44
N GLU A 18 -18.70 1.21 15.73
CA GLU A 18 -18.72 -0.23 15.51
C GLU A 18 -18.75 -0.59 14.02
N SER A 19 -19.31 0.30 13.20
CA SER A 19 -19.41 0.10 11.74
C SER A 19 -18.05 0.03 11.03
N PHE A 20 -16.99 0.56 11.66
CA PHE A 20 -15.60 0.47 11.21
C PHE A 20 -14.88 -0.77 11.74
N GLY A 21 -15.48 -1.46 12.71
CA GLY A 21 -14.88 -2.60 13.38
C GLY A 21 -14.78 -3.84 12.48
N GLN A 22 -13.65 -4.53 12.57
CA GLN A 22 -13.44 -5.78 11.81
C GLN A 22 -14.51 -6.86 12.06
N PRO A 23 -15.06 -7.05 13.29
CA PRO A 23 -16.13 -8.00 13.51
C PRO A 23 -17.38 -7.69 12.66
N PHE A 24 -17.83 -6.45 12.67
CA PHE A 24 -18.98 -6.00 11.89
C PHE A 24 -18.72 -6.13 10.38
N LEU A 25 -17.58 -5.65 9.90
CA LEU A 25 -17.22 -5.71 8.47
C LEU A 25 -17.14 -7.14 7.95
N ARG A 26 -16.65 -8.10 8.75
CA ARG A 26 -16.64 -9.52 8.40
C ARG A 26 -18.06 -10.10 8.33
N GLN A 27 -18.91 -9.75 9.28
CA GLN A 27 -20.31 -10.20 9.30
C GLN A 27 -21.07 -9.64 8.08
N LEU A 28 -20.87 -8.36 7.76
CA LEU A 28 -21.43 -7.71 6.59
C LEU A 28 -20.97 -8.38 5.30
N ALA A 29 -19.66 -8.64 5.16
CA ALA A 29 -19.10 -9.33 4.00
C ALA A 29 -19.68 -10.74 3.84
N LYS A 30 -19.85 -11.47 4.94
CA LYS A 30 -20.46 -12.80 4.93
C LYS A 30 -21.93 -12.74 4.49
N ALA A 31 -22.72 -11.81 5.02
CA ALA A 31 -24.12 -11.66 4.66
C ALA A 31 -24.29 -11.31 3.17
N GLU A 32 -23.47 -10.41 2.64
CA GLU A 32 -23.48 -10.06 1.22
C GLU A 32 -23.05 -11.23 0.32
N TYR A 33 -22.08 -12.04 0.77
CA TYR A 33 -21.68 -13.26 0.04
C TYR A 33 -22.79 -14.29 -0.01
N GLU A 34 -23.45 -14.55 1.12
CA GLU A 34 -24.58 -15.52 1.21
C GLU A 34 -25.77 -15.12 0.33
N ALA A 35 -25.97 -13.83 0.13
CA ALA A 35 -27.04 -13.28 -0.71
C ALA A 35 -26.65 -13.14 -2.19
N SER A 36 -25.40 -13.44 -2.56
CA SER A 36 -24.91 -13.23 -3.92
C SER A 36 -25.03 -14.47 -4.80
N ASP A 37 -25.05 -14.27 -6.11
CA ASP A 37 -24.95 -15.33 -7.14
C ASP A 37 -23.53 -15.93 -7.24
N LEU A 38 -22.59 -15.42 -6.46
CA LEU A 38 -21.22 -15.92 -6.34
C LEU A 38 -21.04 -16.93 -5.21
N LYS A 39 -22.09 -17.17 -4.41
CA LYS A 39 -22.07 -18.16 -3.34
C LYS A 39 -21.72 -19.55 -3.87
N GLY A 40 -20.76 -20.20 -3.22
CA GLY A 40 -20.30 -21.54 -3.58
C GLY A 40 -19.37 -21.61 -4.79
N LYS A 41 -19.12 -20.53 -5.50
CA LYS A 41 -18.14 -20.53 -6.60
C LYS A 41 -16.70 -20.64 -6.08
N PRO A 42 -15.82 -21.40 -6.75
CA PRO A 42 -14.46 -21.62 -6.29
C PRO A 42 -13.65 -20.33 -6.19
N GLY A 43 -12.85 -20.23 -5.14
CA GLY A 43 -11.91 -19.12 -4.92
C GLY A 43 -12.55 -17.75 -4.60
N ILE A 44 -13.86 -17.66 -4.46
CA ILE A 44 -14.51 -16.40 -4.12
C ILE A 44 -14.27 -16.05 -2.64
N ARG A 45 -13.77 -14.85 -2.42
CA ARG A 45 -13.61 -14.22 -1.11
C ARG A 45 -14.26 -12.85 -1.12
N THR A 46 -14.91 -12.52 -0.03
CA THR A 46 -15.65 -11.26 0.11
C THR A 46 -15.02 -10.42 1.21
N GLN A 47 -14.93 -9.13 0.98
CA GLN A 47 -14.41 -8.16 1.93
C GLN A 47 -15.30 -6.92 1.95
N ALA A 48 -15.80 -6.53 3.11
CA ALA A 48 -16.47 -5.25 3.29
C ALA A 48 -15.48 -4.19 3.77
N LEU A 49 -15.54 -3.01 3.20
CA LEU A 49 -14.65 -1.90 3.50
C LEU A 49 -15.43 -0.59 3.62
N PRO A 50 -15.14 0.24 4.64
CA PRO A 50 -15.59 1.62 4.69
C PRO A 50 -14.72 2.49 3.78
N PHE A 51 -15.36 3.40 3.06
CA PHE A 51 -14.72 4.38 2.20
C PHE A 51 -15.15 5.80 2.60
N PHE A 52 -14.35 6.79 2.25
CA PHE A 52 -14.62 8.20 2.51
C PHE A 52 -15.00 8.47 3.98
N ALA A 53 -14.14 8.00 4.89
CA ALA A 53 -14.34 8.10 6.35
C ALA A 53 -15.72 7.58 6.82
N GLY A 54 -16.20 6.49 6.22
CA GLY A 54 -17.48 5.85 6.60
C GLY A 54 -18.70 6.38 5.86
N ASN A 55 -18.55 7.35 4.97
CA ASN A 55 -19.67 7.86 4.17
C ASN A 55 -20.19 6.85 3.14
N LYS A 56 -19.40 5.83 2.80
CA LYS A 56 -19.82 4.73 1.92
C LYS A 56 -19.20 3.41 2.35
N TYR A 57 -19.93 2.34 2.12
CA TYR A 57 -19.48 0.96 2.37
C TYR A 57 -19.60 0.16 1.09
N TYR A 58 -18.53 -0.53 0.74
CA TYR A 58 -18.48 -1.40 -0.41
C TYR A 58 -18.21 -2.83 0.02
N CYS A 59 -18.85 -3.77 -0.66
CA CYS A 59 -18.53 -5.18 -0.59
C CYS A 59 -17.77 -5.56 -1.86
N ILE A 60 -16.53 -6.00 -1.71
CA ILE A 60 -15.65 -6.37 -2.81
C ILE A 60 -15.60 -7.90 -2.89
N TYR A 61 -15.89 -8.44 -4.06
CA TYR A 61 -15.79 -9.85 -4.36
C TYR A 61 -14.48 -10.10 -5.10
N LEU A 62 -13.65 -10.95 -4.53
CA LEU A 62 -12.33 -11.29 -5.04
C LEU A 62 -12.32 -12.76 -5.49
N LYS A 63 -11.91 -13.01 -6.72
CA LYS A 63 -11.58 -14.35 -7.18
C LYS A 63 -10.10 -14.61 -6.92
N THR A 64 -9.80 -15.53 -6.02
CA THR A 64 -8.44 -15.78 -5.51
C THR A 64 -7.87 -17.05 -6.13
N TYR A 65 -6.74 -16.92 -6.80
CA TYR A 65 -5.95 -18.04 -7.31
C TYR A 65 -4.79 -18.30 -6.37
N LYS A 66 -4.58 -19.56 -6.00
CA LYS A 66 -3.55 -19.95 -5.02
C LYS A 66 -2.28 -20.51 -5.67
N ASP A 67 -2.40 -21.13 -6.85
CA ASP A 67 -1.25 -21.68 -7.57
C ASP A 67 -0.57 -20.56 -8.37
N VAL A 68 0.36 -19.88 -7.70
CA VAL A 68 1.15 -18.79 -8.28
C VAL A 68 2.62 -19.19 -8.26
N ARG A 69 3.24 -19.26 -9.43
CA ARG A 69 4.62 -19.72 -9.60
C ARG A 69 5.52 -18.59 -10.07
N MET A 70 6.69 -18.49 -9.46
CA MET A 70 7.70 -17.52 -9.88
C MET A 70 8.29 -17.97 -11.23
N VAL A 71 8.36 -17.03 -12.17
CA VAL A 71 8.95 -17.23 -13.49
C VAL A 71 10.36 -16.66 -13.53
N ALA A 72 10.53 -15.41 -13.10
CA ALA A 72 11.82 -14.73 -13.09
C ALA A 72 11.85 -13.57 -12.07
N ALA A 73 13.04 -13.31 -11.57
CA ALA A 73 13.39 -12.09 -10.85
C ALA A 73 14.89 -11.81 -11.10
N PRO A 74 15.32 -10.54 -11.17
CA PRO A 74 16.75 -10.25 -11.29
C PRO A 74 17.47 -10.56 -9.98
N PRO A 75 18.77 -10.86 -10.03
CA PRO A 75 19.59 -10.92 -8.81
C PRO A 75 19.64 -9.55 -8.13
N SER A 76 19.85 -9.51 -6.81
CA SER A 76 19.90 -8.27 -6.02
C SER A 76 20.92 -7.25 -6.53
N SER A 77 22.01 -7.72 -7.15
CA SER A 77 23.03 -6.87 -7.79
C SER A 77 22.54 -6.08 -8.98
N ILE A 78 21.41 -6.47 -9.56
CA ILE A 78 20.72 -5.75 -10.64
C ILE A 78 19.47 -5.08 -10.07
N GLY A 79 18.68 -5.79 -9.29
CA GLY A 79 17.42 -5.29 -8.74
C GLY A 79 17.61 -4.03 -7.89
N LYS A 80 18.71 -3.94 -7.16
CA LYS A 80 19.00 -2.86 -6.22
C LYS A 80 20.47 -2.40 -6.32
N PHE A 81 20.96 -2.10 -7.52
CA PHE A 81 22.36 -1.73 -7.71
C PHE A 81 22.74 -0.37 -7.12
N GLY A 82 21.80 0.55 -6.91
CA GLY A 82 21.98 1.79 -6.14
C GLY A 82 21.93 1.60 -4.61
N GLY A 83 21.64 0.40 -4.14
CA GLY A 83 21.56 0.05 -2.72
C GLY A 83 20.58 0.89 -1.92
N GLU A 84 20.86 1.08 -0.64
CA GLU A 84 20.05 1.92 0.24
C GLU A 84 20.23 3.42 -0.03
N THR A 85 21.29 3.81 -0.74
CA THR A 85 21.58 5.21 -1.08
C THR A 85 20.44 5.83 -1.89
N ASP A 86 19.87 5.10 -2.83
CA ASP A 86 18.81 5.57 -3.72
C ASP A 86 17.40 5.49 -3.13
N ASN A 87 17.24 4.84 -1.99
CA ASN A 87 15.91 4.69 -1.38
C ASN A 87 15.37 6.07 -0.93
N TRP A 88 14.17 6.42 -1.37
CA TRP A 88 13.53 7.73 -1.20
C TRP A 88 14.34 8.91 -1.78
N MET A 89 15.15 8.62 -2.77
CA MET A 89 15.98 9.60 -3.48
C MET A 89 15.73 9.54 -4.98
N TRP A 90 16.11 10.57 -5.68
CA TRP A 90 16.10 10.63 -7.13
C TRP A 90 17.46 11.16 -7.63
N PRO A 91 18.03 10.64 -8.73
CA PRO A 91 17.52 9.52 -9.56
C PRO A 91 17.57 8.17 -8.86
N ARG A 92 16.81 7.19 -9.41
CA ARG A 92 16.74 5.82 -8.88
C ARG A 92 17.65 4.92 -9.71
N HIS A 93 18.44 4.07 -9.04
CA HIS A 93 19.30 3.07 -9.66
C HIS A 93 18.85 1.68 -9.20
N THR A 94 17.71 1.26 -9.72
CA THR A 94 17.08 -0.03 -9.43
C THR A 94 16.48 -0.62 -10.70
N CYS A 95 16.56 -1.96 -10.83
CA CYS A 95 15.82 -2.74 -11.81
C CYS A 95 15.10 -3.88 -11.07
N ASP A 96 14.22 -3.48 -10.13
CA ASP A 96 13.55 -4.38 -9.21
C ASP A 96 12.19 -4.78 -9.79
N PHE A 97 12.13 -6.00 -10.31
CA PHE A 97 10.90 -6.58 -10.81
C PHE A 97 10.84 -8.07 -10.48
N SER A 98 9.64 -8.63 -10.49
CA SER A 98 9.42 -10.07 -10.45
C SER A 98 8.28 -10.45 -11.38
N VAL A 99 8.41 -11.60 -12.01
CA VAL A 99 7.41 -12.16 -12.93
C VAL A 99 6.86 -13.44 -12.32
N PHE A 100 5.55 -13.45 -12.14
CA PHE A 100 4.80 -14.61 -11.66
C PHE A 100 3.81 -15.08 -12.71
N ARG A 101 3.52 -16.39 -12.72
CA ARG A 101 2.47 -16.98 -13.55
C ARG A 101 1.43 -17.62 -12.67
N ILE A 102 0.18 -17.30 -12.94
CA ILE A 102 -0.98 -17.89 -12.26
C ILE A 102 -1.35 -19.16 -12.99
N TYR A 103 -1.60 -20.22 -12.22
CA TYR A 103 -2.11 -21.50 -12.70
C TYR A 103 -3.51 -21.74 -12.15
N ALA A 104 -4.31 -22.48 -12.92
CA ALA A 104 -5.69 -22.82 -12.63
C ALA A 104 -5.95 -24.28 -13.01
N ASP A 105 -7.11 -24.80 -12.69
CA ASP A 105 -7.54 -26.09 -13.25
C ASP A 105 -7.75 -26.03 -14.78
N ALA A 106 -8.08 -27.15 -15.38
CA ALA A 106 -8.30 -27.26 -16.84
C ALA A 106 -9.45 -26.33 -17.34
N ASN A 107 -10.36 -25.92 -16.48
CA ASN A 107 -11.48 -25.03 -16.78
C ASN A 107 -11.18 -23.57 -16.54
N GLY A 108 -9.98 -23.24 -16.03
CA GLY A 108 -9.58 -21.89 -15.66
C GLY A 108 -10.11 -21.45 -14.30
N GLU A 109 -10.58 -22.37 -13.47
CA GLU A 109 -11.07 -22.08 -12.13
C GLU A 109 -9.94 -22.15 -11.08
N PRO A 110 -10.03 -21.37 -9.98
CA PRO A 110 -9.09 -21.44 -8.90
C PRO A 110 -8.97 -22.84 -8.31
N ALA A 111 -7.75 -23.32 -8.17
CA ALA A 111 -7.43 -24.60 -7.58
C ALA A 111 -6.24 -24.47 -6.62
N ASP A 112 -6.09 -25.43 -5.72
CA ASP A 112 -4.86 -25.61 -4.95
C ASP A 112 -3.74 -26.11 -5.88
N TYR A 113 -2.48 -26.00 -5.43
CA TYR A 113 -1.34 -26.44 -6.21
C TYR A 113 -1.51 -27.88 -6.70
N SER A 114 -1.30 -28.07 -7.99
CA SER A 114 -1.24 -29.39 -8.64
C SER A 114 -0.28 -29.34 -9.84
N PRO A 115 0.50 -30.40 -10.08
CA PRO A 115 1.31 -30.49 -11.29
C PRO A 115 0.45 -30.54 -12.58
N ASN A 116 -0.82 -30.87 -12.46
CA ASN A 116 -1.77 -30.92 -13.58
C ASN A 116 -2.44 -29.58 -13.87
N ASN A 117 -2.24 -28.56 -13.03
CA ASN A 117 -2.77 -27.22 -13.29
C ASN A 117 -2.09 -26.61 -14.52
N VAL A 118 -2.87 -25.86 -15.28
CA VAL A 118 -2.45 -25.19 -16.51
C VAL A 118 -2.31 -23.67 -16.31
N PRO A 119 -1.48 -22.98 -17.08
CA PRO A 119 -1.39 -21.54 -17.03
C PRO A 119 -2.76 -20.90 -17.27
N LEU A 120 -3.15 -19.98 -16.38
CA LEU A 120 -4.40 -19.23 -16.51
C LEU A 120 -4.38 -18.42 -17.81
N LYS A 121 -5.35 -18.65 -18.69
CA LYS A 121 -5.52 -17.86 -19.91
C LYS A 121 -6.13 -16.50 -19.58
N ALA A 122 -5.34 -15.44 -19.71
CA ALA A 122 -5.81 -14.08 -19.49
C ALA A 122 -6.88 -13.70 -20.54
N LYS A 123 -7.94 -13.00 -20.10
CA LYS A 123 -8.97 -12.45 -21.00
C LYS A 123 -8.40 -11.34 -21.87
N LYS A 124 -7.51 -10.54 -21.32
CA LYS A 124 -6.75 -9.48 -22.00
C LYS A 124 -5.34 -9.38 -21.40
N HIS A 125 -4.42 -8.83 -22.15
CA HIS A 125 -3.06 -8.55 -21.70
C HIS A 125 -2.69 -7.12 -22.12
N LEU A 126 -1.73 -6.54 -21.42
CA LEU A 126 -1.12 -5.29 -21.80
C LEU A 126 -0.01 -5.59 -22.81
N ALA A 127 0.03 -4.86 -23.92
CA ALA A 127 1.12 -4.96 -24.88
C ALA A 127 2.41 -4.38 -24.29
N ILE A 128 3.53 -5.08 -24.47
CA ILE A 128 4.85 -4.57 -24.11
C ILE A 128 5.36 -3.72 -25.28
N SER A 129 5.62 -2.45 -25.02
CA SER A 129 6.23 -1.54 -26.01
C SER A 129 7.73 -1.48 -25.78
N LEU A 130 8.50 -1.63 -26.87
CA LEU A 130 9.95 -1.39 -26.90
C LEU A 130 10.29 0.00 -27.42
N LYS A 131 9.29 0.82 -27.76
CA LYS A 131 9.50 2.19 -28.24
C LYS A 131 10.19 3.11 -27.22
N GLY A 132 10.06 2.79 -25.94
CA GLY A 132 10.47 3.67 -24.85
C GLY A 132 9.40 4.72 -24.52
N ILE A 133 9.77 5.71 -23.73
CA ILE A 133 8.94 6.86 -23.32
C ILE A 133 9.74 8.14 -23.55
N GLU A 134 9.04 9.21 -23.88
CA GLU A 134 9.60 10.56 -24.07
C GLU A 134 8.97 11.53 -23.07
N GLU A 135 9.56 12.71 -22.92
CA GLU A 135 8.99 13.75 -22.06
C GLU A 135 7.62 14.17 -22.61
N GLY A 136 6.61 14.19 -21.72
CA GLY A 136 5.23 14.49 -22.08
C GLY A 136 4.37 13.26 -22.40
N ASP A 137 4.95 12.07 -22.51
CA ASP A 137 4.18 10.84 -22.68
C ASP A 137 3.34 10.53 -21.43
N TYR A 138 2.17 9.95 -21.66
CA TYR A 138 1.33 9.48 -20.56
C TYR A 138 1.96 8.27 -19.85
N ALA A 139 2.10 8.38 -18.53
CA ALA A 139 2.57 7.28 -17.68
C ALA A 139 1.61 7.05 -16.52
N MET A 140 1.39 5.80 -16.18
CA MET A 140 0.51 5.40 -15.08
C MET A 140 1.08 4.20 -14.32
N ILE A 141 0.94 4.23 -12.99
CA ILE A 141 1.23 3.09 -12.12
C ILE A 141 -0.09 2.49 -11.66
N MET A 142 -0.26 1.18 -11.83
CA MET A 142 -1.39 0.43 -11.26
C MET A 142 -0.94 -0.26 -9.97
N GLY A 143 -1.64 0.00 -8.89
CA GLY A 143 -1.36 -0.60 -7.58
C GLY A 143 -2.11 0.11 -6.46
N PHE A 144 -2.00 -0.45 -5.26
CA PHE A 144 -2.63 0.13 -4.07
C PHE A 144 -1.57 0.84 -3.23
N PRO A 145 -1.70 2.16 -2.99
CA PRO A 145 -0.82 2.85 -2.05
C PRO A 145 -1.06 2.31 -0.64
N GLY A 146 -0.03 2.32 0.20
CA GLY A 146 -0.14 1.91 1.60
C GLY A 146 -1.04 2.86 2.38
N SER A 147 -0.77 4.17 2.29
CA SER A 147 -1.59 5.22 2.85
C SER A 147 -1.31 6.55 2.16
N THR A 148 -2.35 7.38 2.04
CA THR A 148 -2.23 8.75 1.52
C THR A 148 -3.13 9.65 2.35
N ASN A 149 -2.56 10.71 2.94
CA ASN A 149 -3.27 11.70 3.73
C ASN A 149 -3.27 13.03 2.98
N ARG A 150 -4.36 13.35 2.30
CA ARG A 150 -4.50 14.58 1.51
C ARG A 150 -5.05 15.76 2.29
N TYR A 151 -5.81 15.48 3.35
CA TYR A 151 -6.63 16.46 4.06
C TYR A 151 -6.12 16.79 5.46
N LEU A 152 -4.83 16.53 5.72
CA LEU A 152 -4.22 16.92 6.99
C LEU A 152 -4.21 18.44 7.12
N THR A 153 -4.47 18.91 8.34
CA THR A 153 -4.33 20.30 8.74
C THR A 153 -2.85 20.70 8.89
N GLN A 154 -2.58 22.00 8.95
CA GLN A 154 -1.23 22.49 9.21
C GLN A 154 -0.67 21.93 10.53
N SER A 155 -1.52 21.86 11.57
CA SER A 155 -1.12 21.32 12.89
C SER A 155 -0.73 19.85 12.82
N GLU A 156 -1.48 19.03 12.09
CA GLU A 156 -1.18 17.60 11.91
C GLU A 156 0.12 17.40 11.11
N ILE A 157 0.39 18.26 10.13
CA ILE A 157 1.66 18.22 9.38
C ILE A 157 2.82 18.60 10.29
N LYS A 158 2.68 19.65 11.12
CA LYS A 158 3.68 20.02 12.14
C LYS A 158 3.94 18.86 13.11
N GLN A 159 2.88 18.22 13.61
CA GLN A 159 3.00 17.05 14.46
C GLN A 159 3.75 15.91 13.76
N ARG A 160 3.43 15.65 12.47
CA ARG A 160 4.15 14.66 11.67
C ARG A 160 5.63 14.98 11.56
N MET A 161 5.99 16.22 11.28
CA MET A 161 7.38 16.65 11.16
C MET A 161 8.14 16.52 12.48
N TYR A 162 7.66 17.19 13.52
CA TYR A 162 8.42 17.41 14.76
C TYR A 162 8.25 16.29 15.79
N SER A 163 7.05 15.72 15.91
CA SER A 163 6.79 14.69 16.92
C SER A 163 6.96 13.26 16.39
N THR A 164 6.95 13.05 15.07
CA THR A 164 7.09 11.72 14.47
C THR A 164 8.40 11.59 13.69
N ASN A 165 8.64 12.46 12.72
CA ASN A 165 9.76 12.31 11.80
C ASN A 165 11.10 12.66 12.46
N GLU A 166 11.23 13.77 13.17
CA GLU A 166 12.49 14.18 13.81
C GLU A 166 13.04 13.15 14.81
N PRO A 167 12.23 12.67 15.79
CA PRO A 167 12.71 11.61 16.68
C PRO A 167 13.09 10.34 15.91
N ARG A 168 12.32 9.99 14.88
CA ARG A 168 12.61 8.83 14.04
C ARG A 168 13.92 8.99 13.28
N ILE A 169 14.18 10.16 12.71
CA ILE A 169 15.43 10.48 12.02
C ILE A 169 16.61 10.32 12.96
N ARG A 170 16.54 10.92 14.13
CA ARG A 170 17.63 10.88 15.12
C ARG A 170 17.90 9.46 15.65
N ILE A 171 16.84 8.78 16.13
CA ILE A 171 17.00 7.46 16.77
C ILE A 171 17.40 6.40 15.74
N ARG A 172 16.74 6.41 14.56
CA ARG A 172 17.10 5.43 13.53
C ARG A 172 18.45 5.73 12.89
N GLY A 173 18.83 7.00 12.76
CA GLY A 173 20.17 7.37 12.29
C GLY A 173 21.26 6.72 13.15
N ALA A 174 21.23 6.97 14.46
CA ALA A 174 22.20 6.36 15.39
C ALA A 174 22.16 4.82 15.33
N ARG A 175 20.95 4.23 15.25
CA ARG A 175 20.84 2.77 15.10
C ARG A 175 21.45 2.26 13.79
N GLN A 176 21.31 2.99 12.68
CA GLN A 176 21.86 2.59 11.38
C GLN A 176 23.39 2.59 11.40
N GLU A 177 24.01 3.54 12.07
CA GLU A 177 25.46 3.60 12.21
C GLU A 177 26.00 2.35 12.90
N VAL A 178 25.47 2.02 14.09
CA VAL A 178 25.85 0.81 14.83
C VAL A 178 25.61 -0.47 14.02
N LEU A 179 24.42 -0.62 13.43
CA LEU A 179 24.13 -1.82 12.64
C LEU A 179 25.02 -1.95 11.42
N LYS A 180 25.35 -0.84 10.76
CA LYS A 180 26.21 -0.83 9.58
C LYS A 180 27.62 -1.27 9.91
N GLU A 181 28.19 -0.77 10.99
CA GLU A 181 29.51 -1.13 11.46
C GLU A 181 29.61 -2.63 11.74
N GLU A 182 28.70 -3.18 12.53
CA GLU A 182 28.68 -4.61 12.89
C GLU A 182 28.42 -5.52 11.68
N MET A 183 27.55 -5.07 10.74
CA MET A 183 27.26 -5.82 9.52
C MET A 183 28.44 -5.83 8.54
N TYR A 184 29.31 -4.81 8.55
CA TYR A 184 30.55 -4.82 7.78
C TYR A 184 31.61 -5.70 8.41
N ALA A 185 31.65 -5.79 9.72
CA ALA A 185 32.63 -6.61 10.44
C ALA A 185 32.34 -8.11 10.35
N SER A 186 31.09 -8.53 10.10
CA SER A 186 30.71 -9.94 10.13
C SER A 186 29.57 -10.28 9.14
N ASP A 187 29.88 -11.22 8.22
CA ASP A 187 28.86 -11.77 7.31
C ASP A 187 27.68 -12.45 8.04
N LYS A 188 27.98 -13.10 9.16
CA LYS A 188 26.94 -13.71 10.00
C LYS A 188 25.96 -12.66 10.51
N ILE A 189 26.48 -11.55 11.06
CA ILE A 189 25.66 -10.44 11.55
C ILE A 189 24.92 -9.79 10.38
N ARG A 190 25.59 -9.60 9.26
CA ARG A 190 24.97 -9.04 8.05
C ARG A 190 23.74 -9.83 7.60
N ILE A 191 23.83 -11.15 7.53
CA ILE A 191 22.72 -12.01 7.16
C ILE A 191 21.58 -11.93 8.18
N GLN A 192 21.90 -11.95 9.48
CA GLN A 192 20.89 -11.89 10.55
C GLN A 192 20.15 -10.56 10.62
N TYR A 193 20.81 -9.47 10.28
CA TYR A 193 20.27 -8.11 10.45
C TYR A 193 19.87 -7.41 9.14
N ALA A 194 20.17 -7.96 7.98
CA ALA A 194 19.89 -7.34 6.67
C ALA A 194 18.44 -6.86 6.53
N SER A 195 17.46 -7.70 6.84
CA SER A 195 16.04 -7.33 6.77
C SER A 195 15.65 -6.25 7.79
N LYS A 196 16.19 -6.33 9.01
CA LYS A 196 15.94 -5.33 10.07
C LYS A 196 16.58 -3.99 9.73
N TYR A 197 17.78 -4.02 9.15
CA TYR A 197 18.48 -2.84 8.65
C TYR A 197 17.71 -2.18 7.52
N ALA A 198 17.32 -2.93 6.49
CA ALA A 198 16.56 -2.42 5.36
C ALA A 198 15.23 -1.80 5.79
N SER A 199 14.46 -2.48 6.66
CA SER A 199 13.22 -1.95 7.21
C SER A 199 13.44 -0.65 8.00
N SER A 200 14.46 -0.62 8.87
CA SER A 200 14.78 0.58 9.64
C SER A 200 15.23 1.74 8.75
N SER A 201 16.07 1.47 7.75
CA SER A 201 16.53 2.43 6.76
C SER A 201 15.39 3.03 5.95
N ASN A 202 14.44 2.19 5.52
CA ASN A 202 13.29 2.65 4.77
C ASN A 202 12.47 3.73 5.50
N TYR A 203 12.15 3.50 6.77
CA TYR A 203 11.43 4.50 7.59
C TYR A 203 12.27 5.74 7.89
N TRP A 204 13.56 5.56 8.09
CA TRP A 204 14.50 6.66 8.34
C TRP A 204 14.58 7.61 7.15
N LYS A 205 14.85 7.06 5.97
CA LYS A 205 14.96 7.83 4.73
C LYS A 205 13.62 8.44 4.29
N ASN A 206 12.52 7.71 4.45
CA ASN A 206 11.19 8.25 4.23
C ASN A 206 10.93 9.51 5.08
N SER A 207 11.30 9.47 6.36
CA SER A 207 11.11 10.61 7.26
C SER A 207 11.96 11.82 6.87
N ILE A 208 13.21 11.59 6.44
CA ILE A 208 14.11 12.64 5.93
C ILE A 208 13.51 13.26 4.66
N GLY A 209 13.15 12.41 3.68
CA GLY A 209 12.61 12.88 2.41
C GLY A 209 11.27 13.59 2.57
N MET A 210 10.41 13.11 3.48
CA MET A 210 9.13 13.75 3.78
C MET A 210 9.31 15.14 4.36
N ASN A 211 10.15 15.31 5.38
CA ASN A 211 10.41 16.62 5.98
C ASN A 211 10.99 17.59 4.94
N LYS A 212 11.96 17.13 4.14
CA LYS A 212 12.51 17.92 3.04
C LYS A 212 11.43 18.33 2.04
N ALA A 213 10.59 17.41 1.59
CA ALA A 213 9.53 17.71 0.63
C ALA A 213 8.48 18.69 1.18
N ILE A 214 8.11 18.59 2.46
CA ILE A 214 7.20 19.52 3.11
C ILE A 214 7.77 20.93 3.13
N ILE A 215 9.06 21.07 3.41
CA ILE A 215 9.76 22.37 3.45
C ILE A 215 9.92 22.93 2.04
N ASP A 216 10.48 22.18 1.12
CA ASP A 216 10.78 22.62 -0.24
C ASP A 216 9.52 23.07 -1.01
N ASN A 217 8.39 22.39 -0.79
CA ASN A 217 7.11 22.70 -1.42
C ASN A 217 6.22 23.66 -0.61
N LYS A 218 6.72 24.25 0.47
CA LYS A 218 5.97 25.19 1.32
C LYS A 218 4.58 24.66 1.72
N VAL A 219 4.51 23.37 2.10
CA VAL A 219 3.25 22.70 2.37
C VAL A 219 2.54 23.30 3.58
N LEU A 220 3.30 23.75 4.61
CA LEU A 220 2.71 24.37 5.81
C LEU A 220 2.02 25.69 5.49
N GLU A 221 2.60 26.50 4.62
CA GLU A 221 2.04 27.77 4.15
C GLU A 221 0.77 27.52 3.32
N THR A 222 0.84 26.60 2.37
CA THR A 222 -0.32 26.20 1.55
C THR A 222 -1.49 25.74 2.42
N LYS A 223 -1.23 24.96 3.46
CA LYS A 223 -2.27 24.51 4.40
C LYS A 223 -2.84 25.65 5.24
N ALA A 224 -2.00 26.54 5.73
CA ALA A 224 -2.46 27.72 6.45
C ALA A 224 -3.41 28.58 5.61
N GLU A 225 -3.09 28.80 4.34
CA GLU A 225 -3.96 29.53 3.41
C GLU A 225 -5.29 28.81 3.15
N GLN A 226 -5.26 27.47 3.01
CA GLN A 226 -6.47 26.67 2.86
C GLN A 226 -7.37 26.77 4.09
N GLU A 227 -6.80 26.66 5.29
CA GLU A 227 -7.52 26.78 6.56
C GLU A 227 -8.12 28.17 6.75
N ALA A 228 -7.37 29.23 6.41
CA ALA A 228 -7.87 30.60 6.47
C ALA A 228 -9.06 30.83 5.52
N ARG A 229 -9.00 30.29 4.30
CA ARG A 229 -10.13 30.34 3.35
C ARG A 229 -11.35 29.60 3.86
N PHE A 230 -11.14 28.43 4.45
CA PHE A 230 -12.23 27.66 5.03
C PHE A 230 -12.85 28.37 6.24
N ALA A 231 -12.03 28.95 7.12
CA ALA A 231 -12.51 29.72 8.26
C ALA A 231 -13.36 30.92 7.85
N LYS A 232 -12.97 31.63 6.77
CA LYS A 232 -13.77 32.72 6.21
C LYS A 232 -15.11 32.22 5.68
N PHE A 233 -15.12 31.17 4.89
CA PHE A 233 -16.34 30.56 4.37
C PHE A 233 -17.31 30.09 5.48
N ALA A 234 -16.77 29.56 6.59
CA ALA A 234 -17.59 29.10 7.71
C ALA A 234 -18.19 30.23 8.55
N GLN A 235 -17.77 31.47 8.34
CA GLN A 235 -18.32 32.68 9.00
C GLN A 235 -19.38 33.39 8.15
N GLU A 236 -19.42 33.11 6.86
CA GLU A 236 -20.46 33.59 5.92
C GLU A 236 -21.71 32.69 5.99
#